data_0a7ee2cd9780993ebc90d017dabc3307
#
_entry.id   0a7ee2cd9780993ebc90d017dabc3307
#
_cell.length_a   1.000
_cell.length_b   1.000
_cell.length_c   1.000
_cell.angle_alpha   90.00
_cell.angle_beta   90.00
_cell.angle_gamma   90.00
#
_symmetry.space_group_name_H-M   'P 1'
#
loop_
_entity.id
_entity.type
_entity.pdbx_description
1 polymer ?
#
loop_
_entity_poly.entity_id
_entity_poly.type
_entity_poly.pdbx_seq_one_letter_code
_entity_poly.pdbx_strand_id
1 'polypeptide(L)'
;NGVDTRYFAAAGDTELNPKFMSGWVDRKNNTVSDYLSFAKSVLRIPQAHEMIARYTVLDEDARRLILLRPYQIHAIESIREASKTGESGFVWHTTGSGKTLTSYKATRNLLMDIPSIDKTIFLIDRKDLDTQTTMAFQAYANNDLVDVDETDNVNDLKKKLKSADRQVIVTTIQKMQILISKRLQEGTSDFDKIKNLRIAFVVDECHRA
;
A
#
# COMPACT_ATOMS: atom_id res chain seq x y z
N ASN A 1 4.09 10.74 -31.02
CA ASN A 1 3.64 11.74 -31.99
C ASN A 1 3.78 13.18 -31.46
N GLY A 2 4.30 13.36 -30.26
CA GLY A 2 4.48 14.67 -29.60
C GLY A 2 3.20 15.32 -29.04
N VAL A 3 2.05 14.68 -29.24
CA VAL A 3 0.75 15.21 -28.82
C VAL A 3 0.12 14.40 -27.68
N ASP A 4 0.45 13.11 -27.58
CA ASP A 4 -0.05 12.23 -26.52
C ASP A 4 1.09 11.33 -26.04
N THR A 5 1.34 11.37 -24.76
CA THR A 5 2.37 10.55 -24.10
C THR A 5 1.73 9.57 -23.16
N ARG A 6 2.06 8.29 -23.32
CA ARG A 6 1.56 7.20 -22.49
C ARG A 6 2.69 6.34 -22.00
N TYR A 7 2.47 5.71 -20.86
CA TYR A 7 3.42 4.78 -20.26
C TYR A 7 2.74 3.48 -19.83
N PHE A 8 3.54 2.44 -19.72
CA PHE A 8 3.10 1.11 -19.27
C PHE A 8 4.30 0.34 -18.74
N ALA A 9 4.04 -0.70 -17.94
CA ALA A 9 5.07 -1.65 -17.57
C ALA A 9 5.14 -2.74 -18.63
N ALA A 10 6.33 -2.96 -19.19
CA ALA A 10 6.59 -4.07 -20.10
C ALA A 10 7.26 -5.21 -19.32
N ALA A 11 6.71 -6.42 -19.41
CA ALA A 11 7.28 -7.62 -18.83
C ALA A 11 7.34 -8.70 -19.91
N GLY A 12 8.54 -8.95 -20.43
CA GLY A 12 8.80 -10.04 -21.37
C GLY A 12 8.11 -9.89 -22.74
N ASP A 13 7.87 -11.02 -23.38
CA ASP A 13 7.34 -11.13 -24.76
C ASP A 13 5.81 -11.05 -24.84
N THR A 14 5.15 -10.54 -23.79
CA THR A 14 3.69 -10.44 -23.78
C THR A 14 3.19 -9.30 -24.67
N GLU A 15 2.09 -9.54 -25.38
CA GLU A 15 1.43 -8.51 -26.16
C GLU A 15 1.06 -7.31 -25.29
N LEU A 16 1.34 -6.11 -25.79
CA LEU A 16 0.95 -4.86 -25.16
C LEU A 16 -0.57 -4.75 -25.10
N ASN A 17 -1.12 -4.80 -23.90
CA ASN A 17 -2.53 -4.58 -23.71
C ASN A 17 -2.81 -3.09 -23.51
N PRO A 18 -3.54 -2.42 -24.43
CA PRO A 18 -3.84 -1.00 -24.32
C PRO A 18 -4.56 -0.61 -23.02
N LYS A 19 -5.25 -1.55 -22.37
CA LYS A 19 -5.93 -1.32 -21.09
C LYS A 19 -4.97 -1.00 -19.94
N PHE A 20 -3.69 -1.38 -20.06
CA PHE A 20 -2.66 -1.11 -19.06
C PHE A 20 -1.82 0.12 -19.38
N MET A 21 -2.07 0.78 -20.50
CA MET A 21 -1.41 2.04 -20.82
C MET A 21 -2.09 3.19 -20.08
N SER A 22 -1.29 4.02 -19.42
CA SER A 22 -1.75 5.19 -18.68
C SER A 22 -1.15 6.47 -19.24
N GLY A 23 -1.96 7.52 -19.35
CA GLY A 23 -1.47 8.88 -19.53
C GLY A 23 -1.06 9.46 -18.17
N TRP A 24 -0.17 10.44 -18.17
CA TRP A 24 0.21 11.13 -16.94
C TRP A 24 -0.78 12.25 -16.62
N VAL A 25 -1.12 12.39 -15.36
CA VAL A 25 -1.84 13.53 -14.83
C VAL A 25 -1.04 14.18 -13.70
N ASP A 26 -1.15 15.48 -13.54
CA ASP A 26 -0.57 16.18 -12.41
C ASP A 26 -1.41 16.00 -11.13
N ARG A 27 -0.95 16.58 -10.01
CA ARG A 27 -1.68 16.53 -8.72
C ARG A 27 -3.06 17.20 -8.74
N LYS A 28 -3.34 18.04 -9.74
CA LYS A 28 -4.64 18.67 -9.95
C LYS A 28 -5.52 17.90 -10.95
N ASN A 29 -5.07 16.70 -11.34
CA ASN A 29 -5.73 15.85 -12.33
C ASN A 29 -5.77 16.45 -13.75
N ASN A 30 -4.87 17.38 -14.08
CA ASN A 30 -4.71 17.86 -15.45
C ASN A 30 -3.83 16.89 -16.25
N THR A 31 -4.26 16.57 -17.47
CA THR A 31 -3.51 15.70 -18.37
C THR A 31 -2.20 16.37 -18.82
N VAL A 32 -1.10 15.64 -18.70
CA VAL A 32 0.23 16.03 -19.19
C VAL A 32 0.54 15.23 -20.44
N SER A 33 0.14 15.74 -21.58
CA SER A 33 0.30 15.07 -22.88
C SER A 33 1.60 15.43 -23.59
N ASP A 34 2.14 16.63 -23.34
CA ASP A 34 3.43 17.05 -23.89
C ASP A 34 4.57 16.17 -23.39
N TYR A 35 5.36 15.61 -24.32
CA TYR A 35 6.40 14.64 -23.99
C TYR A 35 7.55 15.23 -23.16
N LEU A 36 7.90 16.51 -23.35
CA LEU A 36 8.94 17.16 -22.56
C LEU A 36 8.49 17.38 -21.11
N SER A 37 7.26 17.80 -20.93
CA SER A 37 6.64 17.96 -19.60
C SER A 37 6.49 16.61 -18.91
N PHE A 38 6.09 15.56 -19.63
CA PHE A 38 6.07 14.20 -19.12
C PHE A 38 7.49 13.73 -18.72
N ALA A 39 8.48 13.89 -19.60
CA ALA A 39 9.84 13.47 -19.32
C ALA A 39 10.43 14.19 -18.10
N LYS A 40 10.14 15.46 -17.92
CA LYS A 40 10.55 16.22 -16.72
C LYS A 40 9.85 15.72 -15.46
N SER A 41 8.61 15.29 -15.55
CA SER A 41 7.79 14.86 -14.40
C SER A 41 8.06 13.42 -13.98
N VAL A 42 8.42 12.53 -14.91
CA VAL A 42 8.46 11.09 -14.71
C VAL A 42 9.81 10.46 -14.97
N LEU A 43 10.52 10.88 -16.05
CA LEU A 43 11.75 10.21 -16.48
C LEU A 43 13.04 10.85 -15.95
N ARG A 44 12.95 11.98 -15.33
CA ARG A 44 14.07 12.67 -14.70
C ARG A 44 14.46 11.98 -13.39
N ILE A 45 15.74 11.93 -13.06
CA ILE A 45 16.20 11.49 -11.74
C ILE A 45 15.93 12.62 -10.72
N PRO A 46 15.36 12.31 -9.52
CA PRO A 46 15.10 10.98 -8.94
C PRO A 46 13.76 10.34 -9.32
N GLN A 47 12.85 11.01 -10.03
CA GLN A 47 11.49 10.53 -10.29
C GLN A 47 11.45 9.16 -11.01
N ALA A 48 12.33 8.97 -12.00
CA ALA A 48 12.43 7.68 -12.71
C ALA A 48 12.80 6.54 -11.76
N HIS A 49 13.71 6.79 -10.81
CA HIS A 49 14.06 5.81 -9.79
C HIS A 49 12.87 5.52 -8.86
N GLU A 50 12.13 6.54 -8.45
CA GLU A 50 10.94 6.37 -7.62
C GLU A 50 9.84 5.58 -8.35
N MET A 51 9.65 5.80 -9.65
CA MET A 51 8.71 5.03 -10.46
C MET A 51 9.03 3.54 -10.42
N ILE A 52 10.31 3.17 -10.48
CA ILE A 52 10.73 1.77 -10.42
C ILE A 52 10.63 1.23 -8.97
N ALA A 53 11.26 1.90 -8.02
CA ALA A 53 11.42 1.38 -6.67
C ALA A 53 10.14 1.44 -5.82
N ARG A 54 9.33 2.48 -5.98
CA ARG A 54 8.19 2.77 -5.12
C ARG A 54 6.84 2.48 -5.76
N TYR A 55 6.74 2.61 -7.09
CA TYR A 55 5.45 2.59 -7.77
C TYR A 55 5.28 1.44 -8.77
N THR A 56 6.26 0.54 -8.80
CA THR A 56 6.16 -0.74 -9.53
C THR A 56 5.89 -1.88 -8.54
N VAL A 57 5.04 -2.82 -8.93
CA VAL A 57 4.73 -4.04 -8.19
C VAL A 57 5.01 -5.23 -9.10
N LEU A 58 5.67 -6.24 -8.55
CA LEU A 58 5.80 -7.55 -9.16
C LEU A 58 4.61 -8.41 -8.70
N ASP A 59 3.75 -8.77 -9.62
CA ASP A 59 2.67 -9.72 -9.40
C ASP A 59 3.19 -11.10 -9.84
N GLU A 60 3.61 -11.90 -8.86
CA GLU A 60 4.21 -13.20 -9.13
C GLU A 60 3.23 -14.21 -9.71
N ASP A 61 2.03 -14.24 -9.20
CA ASP A 61 1.01 -15.17 -9.65
C ASP A 61 0.67 -14.94 -11.13
N ALA A 62 0.57 -13.69 -11.52
CA ALA A 62 0.32 -13.31 -12.90
C ALA A 62 1.60 -13.12 -13.73
N ARG A 63 2.80 -13.29 -13.13
CA ARG A 63 4.13 -13.09 -13.77
C ARG A 63 4.23 -11.79 -14.56
N ARG A 64 3.81 -10.69 -13.96
CA ARG A 64 3.78 -9.39 -14.61
C ARG A 64 4.26 -8.26 -13.69
N LEU A 65 4.81 -7.23 -14.32
CA LEU A 65 5.08 -5.96 -13.66
C LEU A 65 3.85 -5.06 -13.78
N ILE A 66 3.46 -4.46 -12.68
CA ILE A 66 2.38 -3.48 -12.62
C ILE A 66 2.99 -2.14 -12.24
N LEU A 67 2.87 -1.16 -13.12
CA LEU A 67 3.22 0.21 -12.81
C LEU A 67 1.95 0.96 -12.40
N LEU A 68 1.99 1.61 -11.23
CA LEU A 68 0.85 2.33 -10.70
C LEU A 68 0.40 3.46 -11.63
N ARG A 69 -0.89 3.70 -11.63
CA ARG A 69 -1.49 4.83 -12.34
C ARG A 69 -1.23 6.14 -11.58
N PRO A 70 -1.20 7.30 -12.25
CA PRO A 70 -0.87 8.58 -11.63
C PRO A 70 -1.70 8.88 -10.37
N TYR A 71 -3.01 8.65 -10.40
CA TYR A 71 -3.86 8.90 -9.24
C TYR A 71 -3.52 8.02 -8.03
N GLN A 72 -3.05 6.79 -8.26
CA GLN A 72 -2.58 5.89 -7.19
C GLN A 72 -1.27 6.41 -6.61
N ILE A 73 -0.36 6.86 -7.46
CA ILE A 73 0.91 7.48 -7.05
C ILE A 73 0.65 8.71 -6.21
N HIS A 74 -0.20 9.62 -6.66
CA HIS A 74 -0.55 10.83 -5.92
C HIS A 74 -1.24 10.54 -4.58
N ALA A 75 -2.08 9.52 -4.53
CA ALA A 75 -2.69 9.06 -3.28
C ALA A 75 -1.62 8.56 -2.29
N ILE A 76 -0.69 7.72 -2.74
CA ILE A 76 0.41 7.19 -1.91
C ILE A 76 1.33 8.30 -1.42
N GLU A 77 1.68 9.27 -2.29
CA GLU A 77 2.47 10.43 -1.91
C GLU A 77 1.76 11.27 -0.84
N SER A 78 0.47 11.50 -0.99
CA SER A 78 -0.32 12.26 -0.01
C SER A 78 -0.40 11.54 1.34
N ILE A 79 -0.61 10.22 1.33
CA ILE A 79 -0.57 9.39 2.55
C ILE A 79 0.80 9.50 3.23
N ARG A 80 1.87 9.40 2.46
CA ARG A 80 3.25 9.49 2.97
C ARG A 80 3.53 10.85 3.61
N GLU A 81 3.14 11.95 2.96
CA GLU A 81 3.36 13.30 3.50
C GLU A 81 2.56 13.51 4.79
N ALA A 82 1.27 13.14 4.84
CA ALA A 82 0.47 13.21 6.05
C ALA A 82 1.05 12.36 7.19
N SER A 83 1.55 11.17 6.87
CA SER A 83 2.13 10.26 7.88
C SER A 83 3.44 10.77 8.49
N LYS A 84 4.20 11.59 7.79
CA LYS A 84 5.41 12.23 8.35
C LYS A 84 5.08 13.20 9.49
N THR A 85 3.96 13.87 9.40
CA THR A 85 3.45 14.81 10.42
C THR A 85 2.51 14.14 11.43
N GLY A 86 2.23 12.85 11.25
CA GLY A 86 1.31 12.09 12.11
C GLY A 86 -0.17 12.39 11.84
N GLU A 87 -0.47 12.99 10.70
CA GLU A 87 -1.83 13.27 10.28
C GLU A 87 -2.51 12.04 9.71
N SER A 88 -3.82 11.94 9.92
CA SER A 88 -4.68 10.90 9.35
C SER A 88 -5.56 11.49 8.26
N GLY A 89 -6.01 10.63 7.35
CA GLY A 89 -6.88 11.05 6.25
C GLY A 89 -7.55 9.86 5.56
N PHE A 90 -8.25 10.14 4.47
CA PHE A 90 -8.88 9.10 3.66
C PHE A 90 -8.66 9.36 2.18
N VAL A 91 -8.69 8.26 1.42
CA VAL A 91 -8.56 8.26 -0.02
C VAL A 91 -9.84 7.69 -0.62
N TRP A 92 -10.49 8.45 -1.48
CA TRP A 92 -11.67 7.99 -2.20
C TRP A 92 -11.26 7.22 -3.44
N HIS A 93 -11.65 5.96 -3.49
CA HIS A 93 -11.46 5.10 -4.63
C HIS A 93 -12.81 4.62 -5.18
N THR A 94 -12.98 4.68 -6.48
CA THR A 94 -14.12 4.03 -7.13
C THR A 94 -13.91 2.52 -7.24
N THR A 95 -14.97 1.77 -7.43
CA THR A 95 -14.90 0.32 -7.68
C THR A 95 -14.04 0.05 -8.92
N GLY A 96 -13.16 -0.95 -8.83
CA GLY A 96 -12.27 -1.31 -9.95
C GLY A 96 -11.08 -0.37 -10.18
N SER A 97 -10.87 0.64 -9.33
CA SER A 97 -9.74 1.57 -9.45
C SER A 97 -8.41 1.01 -8.92
N GLY A 98 -8.39 -0.24 -8.43
CA GLY A 98 -7.18 -0.86 -7.87
C GLY A 98 -6.90 -0.47 -6.42
N LYS A 99 -7.93 -0.37 -5.59
CA LYS A 99 -7.82 -0.11 -4.13
C LYS A 99 -6.78 -1.00 -3.46
N THR A 100 -6.89 -2.31 -3.66
CA THR A 100 -6.00 -3.32 -3.06
C THR A 100 -4.53 -3.04 -3.38
N LEU A 101 -4.22 -2.74 -4.64
CA LEU A 101 -2.86 -2.45 -5.07
C LEU A 101 -2.34 -1.13 -4.45
N THR A 102 -3.19 -0.11 -4.39
CA THR A 102 -2.87 1.18 -3.77
C THR A 102 -2.64 1.00 -2.26
N SER A 103 -3.50 0.25 -1.58
CA SER A 103 -3.38 -0.05 -0.14
C SER A 103 -2.12 -0.83 0.17
N TYR A 104 -1.81 -1.87 -0.62
CA TYR A 104 -0.58 -2.63 -0.50
C TYR A 104 0.65 -1.71 -0.58
N LYS A 105 0.76 -0.93 -1.67
CA LYS A 105 1.90 -0.03 -1.86
C LYS A 105 1.97 1.09 -0.82
N ALA A 106 0.84 1.62 -0.38
CA ALA A 106 0.80 2.60 0.70
C ALA A 106 1.36 2.00 2.00
N THR A 107 0.87 0.84 2.41
CA THR A 107 1.27 0.14 3.63
C THR A 107 2.77 -0.20 3.61
N ARG A 108 3.23 -0.76 2.50
CA ARG A 108 4.64 -1.09 2.30
C ARG A 108 5.54 0.15 2.32
N ASN A 109 5.18 1.19 1.56
CA ASN A 109 6.00 2.39 1.45
C ASN A 109 6.05 3.18 2.76
N LEU A 110 4.98 3.21 3.55
CA LEU A 110 5.01 3.80 4.89
C LEU A 110 6.06 3.14 5.79
N LEU A 111 6.11 1.81 5.78
CA LEU A 111 7.09 1.07 6.57
C LEU A 111 8.52 1.30 6.07
N MET A 112 8.73 1.34 4.76
CA MET A 112 10.07 1.51 4.17
C MET A 112 10.58 2.95 4.28
N ASP A 113 9.71 3.92 4.04
CA ASP A 113 10.10 5.33 3.88
C ASP A 113 10.13 6.11 5.21
N ILE A 114 9.44 5.60 6.24
CA ILE A 114 9.33 6.29 7.53
C ILE A 114 9.94 5.39 8.63
N PRO A 115 11.23 5.55 8.96
CA PRO A 115 11.93 4.70 9.91
C PRO A 115 11.33 4.68 11.31
N SER A 116 10.60 5.72 11.68
CA SER A 116 9.93 5.82 13.00
C SER A 116 8.64 5.00 13.09
N ILE A 117 8.13 4.44 12.01
CA ILE A 117 6.99 3.52 12.03
C ILE A 117 7.51 2.11 12.33
N ASP A 118 7.07 1.53 13.42
CA ASP A 118 7.44 0.17 13.84
C ASP A 118 6.66 -0.89 13.08
N LYS A 119 5.36 -0.64 12.88
CA LYS A 119 4.44 -1.56 12.20
C LYS A 119 3.50 -0.78 11.28
N THR A 120 3.15 -1.38 10.17
CA THR A 120 1.98 -0.96 9.41
C THR A 120 0.91 -2.06 9.47
N ILE A 121 -0.33 -1.67 9.72
CA ILE A 121 -1.43 -2.61 9.86
C ILE A 121 -2.46 -2.33 8.78
N PHE A 122 -2.70 -3.34 7.94
CA PHE A 122 -3.80 -3.30 6.99
C PHE A 122 -5.02 -3.98 7.60
N LEU A 123 -6.05 -3.18 7.86
CA LEU A 123 -7.32 -3.65 8.44
C LEU A 123 -8.34 -3.89 7.33
N ILE A 124 -8.85 -5.11 7.28
CA ILE A 124 -9.89 -5.52 6.34
C ILE A 124 -11.15 -5.96 7.09
N ASP A 125 -12.30 -5.86 6.43
CA ASP A 125 -13.54 -6.43 6.98
C ASP A 125 -13.49 -7.96 6.90
N ARG A 126 -14.12 -8.64 7.86
CA ARG A 126 -14.18 -10.10 7.93
C ARG A 126 -14.75 -10.75 6.66
N LYS A 127 -15.66 -10.04 5.99
CA LYS A 127 -16.30 -10.52 4.75
C LYS A 127 -15.35 -10.57 3.57
N ASP A 128 -14.29 -9.76 3.61
CA ASP A 128 -13.32 -9.63 2.52
C ASP A 128 -12.11 -10.57 2.71
N LEU A 129 -12.00 -11.26 3.86
CA LEU A 129 -10.91 -12.22 4.15
C LEU A 129 -10.92 -13.46 3.23
N ASP A 130 -12.09 -13.92 2.81
CA ASP A 130 -12.24 -15.04 1.89
C ASP A 130 -12.10 -14.64 0.43
N THR A 131 -11.74 -13.38 0.16
CA THR A 131 -11.76 -12.81 -1.16
C THR A 131 -10.36 -12.52 -1.71
N GLN A 132 -10.33 -12.20 -2.99
CA GLN A 132 -9.19 -11.84 -3.82
C GLN A 132 -8.20 -10.84 -3.20
N THR A 133 -8.63 -10.04 -2.20
CA THR A 133 -7.80 -8.99 -1.58
C THR A 133 -6.61 -9.56 -0.83
N THR A 134 -6.80 -10.56 0.03
CA THR A 134 -5.71 -11.18 0.78
C THR A 134 -4.76 -11.95 -0.14
N MET A 135 -5.31 -12.71 -1.09
CA MET A 135 -4.50 -13.40 -2.10
C MET A 135 -3.66 -12.42 -2.92
N ALA A 136 -4.26 -11.30 -3.35
CA ALA A 136 -3.55 -10.27 -4.09
C ALA A 136 -2.44 -9.61 -3.24
N PHE A 137 -2.70 -9.34 -1.96
CA PHE A 137 -1.68 -8.81 -1.04
C PHE A 137 -0.49 -9.76 -0.90
N GLN A 138 -0.76 -11.05 -0.74
CA GLN A 138 0.27 -12.08 -0.66
C GLN A 138 1.06 -12.19 -1.97
N ALA A 139 0.38 -12.23 -3.11
CA ALA A 139 1.02 -12.28 -4.43
C ALA A 139 1.94 -11.08 -4.69
N TYR A 140 1.57 -9.89 -4.19
CA TYR A 140 2.40 -8.69 -4.30
C TYR A 140 3.56 -8.68 -3.30
N ALA A 141 3.46 -9.42 -2.20
CA ALA A 141 4.44 -9.44 -1.13
C ALA A 141 5.51 -10.52 -1.29
N ASN A 142 5.24 -11.57 -2.06
CA ASN A 142 6.08 -12.77 -2.15
C ASN A 142 7.56 -12.50 -2.45
N ASN A 143 7.89 -11.44 -3.17
CA ASN A 143 9.27 -11.03 -3.46
C ASN A 143 9.56 -9.59 -3.07
N ASP A 144 8.80 -9.04 -2.14
CA ASP A 144 9.08 -7.70 -1.63
C ASP A 144 10.09 -7.75 -0.47
N LEU A 145 10.74 -6.63 -0.22
CA LEU A 145 11.68 -6.44 0.89
C LEU A 145 10.98 -6.34 2.25
N VAL A 146 9.67 -6.38 2.27
CA VAL A 146 8.85 -6.21 3.49
C VAL A 146 8.06 -7.48 3.73
N ASP A 147 8.23 -8.06 4.90
CA ASP A 147 7.41 -9.18 5.33
C ASP A 147 5.95 -8.74 5.50
N VAL A 148 5.05 -9.42 4.81
CA VAL A 148 3.61 -9.24 4.94
C VAL A 148 3.03 -10.49 5.59
N ASP A 149 2.57 -10.30 6.82
CA ASP A 149 2.06 -11.38 7.64
C ASP A 149 0.56 -11.25 7.87
N GLU A 150 -0.20 -12.23 7.41
CA GLU A 150 -1.60 -12.37 7.80
C GLU A 150 -1.71 -12.99 9.19
N THR A 151 -2.72 -12.57 9.94
CA THR A 151 -2.96 -13.11 11.28
C THR A 151 -4.00 -14.22 11.27
N ASP A 152 -3.66 -15.39 11.81
CA ASP A 152 -4.60 -16.51 11.95
C ASP A 152 -5.67 -16.20 12.99
N ASN A 153 -5.24 -15.69 14.14
CA ASN A 153 -6.11 -15.41 15.28
C ASN A 153 -5.60 -14.22 16.12
N VAL A 154 -6.34 -13.88 17.18
CA VAL A 154 -6.01 -12.74 18.06
C VAL A 154 -4.69 -12.92 18.81
N ASN A 155 -4.33 -14.16 19.18
CA ASN A 155 -3.07 -14.43 19.87
C ASN A 155 -1.88 -14.27 18.93
N ASP A 156 -2.03 -14.67 17.67
CA ASP A 156 -1.04 -14.46 16.63
C ASP A 156 -0.85 -12.97 16.34
N LEU A 157 -1.94 -12.21 16.21
CA LEU A 157 -1.87 -10.76 16.10
C LEU A 157 -1.09 -10.13 17.27
N LYS A 158 -1.39 -10.55 18.51
CA LYS A 158 -0.68 -10.08 19.71
C LYS A 158 0.82 -10.40 19.65
N LYS A 159 1.18 -11.62 19.20
CA LYS A 159 2.56 -12.06 19.04
C LYS A 159 3.30 -11.21 18.00
N LYS A 160 2.70 -10.97 16.83
CA LYS A 160 3.28 -10.16 15.75
C LYS A 160 3.47 -8.69 16.16
N LEU A 161 2.51 -8.11 16.88
CA LEU A 161 2.67 -6.76 17.43
C LEU A 161 3.82 -6.65 18.43
N LYS A 162 4.09 -7.69 19.19
CA LYS A 162 5.18 -7.73 20.18
C LYS A 162 6.54 -8.05 19.60
N SER A 163 6.63 -8.56 18.38
CA SER A 163 7.90 -8.86 17.72
C SER A 163 8.71 -7.58 17.52
N ALA A 164 10.03 -7.69 17.51
CA ALA A 164 10.92 -6.57 17.22
C ALA A 164 10.99 -6.24 15.72
N ASP A 165 10.47 -7.13 14.85
CA ASP A 165 10.58 -6.98 13.42
C ASP A 165 9.67 -5.87 12.89
N ARG A 166 10.17 -5.09 11.98
CA ARG A 166 9.38 -4.12 11.22
C ARG A 166 8.66 -4.86 10.09
N GLN A 167 7.33 -4.93 10.17
CA GLN A 167 6.55 -5.73 9.23
C GLN A 167 5.18 -5.10 8.93
N VAL A 168 4.59 -5.53 7.83
CA VAL A 168 3.19 -5.26 7.50
C VAL A 168 2.34 -6.40 8.09
N ILE A 169 1.35 -6.05 8.88
CA ILE A 169 0.41 -7.01 9.48
C ILE A 169 -0.94 -6.85 8.80
N VAL A 170 -1.45 -7.92 8.20
CA VAL A 170 -2.80 -7.98 7.65
C VAL A 170 -3.71 -8.63 8.67
N THR A 171 -4.75 -7.93 9.08
CA THR A 171 -5.69 -8.45 10.09
C THR A 171 -7.10 -7.88 9.89
N THR A 172 -8.07 -8.46 10.60
CA THR A 172 -9.44 -7.94 10.54
C THR A 172 -9.72 -6.92 11.63
N ILE A 173 -10.68 -6.03 11.34
CA ILE A 173 -11.21 -5.08 12.32
C ILE A 173 -11.67 -5.81 13.59
N GLN A 174 -12.35 -6.97 13.46
CA GLN A 174 -12.84 -7.75 14.57
C GLN A 174 -11.73 -8.34 15.44
N LYS A 175 -10.66 -8.89 14.84
CA LYS A 175 -9.50 -9.40 15.59
C LYS A 175 -8.83 -8.26 16.37
N MET A 176 -8.66 -7.10 15.74
CA MET A 176 -8.09 -5.92 16.38
C MET A 176 -8.98 -5.44 17.54
N GLN A 177 -10.28 -5.35 17.35
CA GLN A 177 -11.23 -4.97 18.39
C GLN A 177 -11.20 -5.91 19.59
N ILE A 178 -11.17 -7.24 19.34
CA ILE A 178 -11.06 -8.24 20.42
C ILE A 178 -9.73 -8.11 21.15
N LEU A 179 -8.64 -7.87 20.43
CA LEU A 179 -7.35 -7.66 21.04
C LEU A 179 -7.38 -6.48 22.01
N ILE A 180 -7.84 -5.32 21.54
CA ILE A 180 -7.86 -4.09 22.33
C ILE A 180 -8.81 -4.21 23.52
N SER A 181 -10.03 -4.72 23.30
CA SER A 181 -11.08 -4.71 24.34
C SER A 181 -10.98 -5.85 25.35
N LYS A 182 -10.37 -7.01 24.98
CA LYS A 182 -10.41 -8.22 25.82
C LYS A 182 -9.06 -8.81 26.16
N ARG A 183 -8.01 -8.49 25.44
CA ARG A 183 -6.70 -9.16 25.56
C ARG A 183 -5.56 -8.25 25.97
N LEU A 184 -5.73 -6.93 25.84
CA LEU A 184 -4.79 -5.94 26.33
C LEU A 184 -5.35 -5.31 27.60
N GLN A 185 -4.70 -5.58 28.72
CA GLN A 185 -5.06 -5.01 30.03
C GLN A 185 -4.01 -3.98 30.42
N GLU A 186 -4.43 -2.80 30.83
CA GLU A 186 -3.56 -1.76 31.36
C GLU A 186 -2.70 -2.28 32.52
N GLY A 187 -1.45 -1.85 32.59
CA GLY A 187 -0.49 -2.29 33.60
C GLY A 187 0.17 -3.64 33.31
N THR A 188 -0.11 -4.26 32.17
CA THR A 188 0.64 -5.46 31.76
C THR A 188 1.80 -5.09 30.84
N SER A 189 2.89 -5.87 30.90
CA SER A 189 4.05 -5.71 30.01
C SER A 189 3.69 -5.76 28.53
N ASP A 190 2.64 -6.50 28.17
CA ASP A 190 2.17 -6.59 26.78
C ASP A 190 1.48 -5.29 26.34
N PHE A 191 0.67 -4.69 27.23
CA PHE A 191 0.03 -3.41 26.98
C PHE A 191 1.07 -2.31 26.78
N ASP A 192 2.05 -2.22 27.68
CA ASP A 192 3.09 -1.19 27.63
C ASP A 192 3.95 -1.32 26.36
N LYS A 193 4.29 -2.54 25.96
CA LYS A 193 5.03 -2.78 24.71
C LYS A 193 4.25 -2.31 23.49
N ILE A 194 2.98 -2.68 23.38
CA ILE A 194 2.16 -2.36 22.21
C ILE A 194 1.79 -0.88 22.17
N LYS A 195 1.49 -0.28 23.34
CA LYS A 195 1.16 1.15 23.47
C LYS A 195 2.29 2.06 22.98
N ASN A 196 3.54 1.65 23.16
CA ASN A 196 4.71 2.43 22.77
C ASN A 196 5.09 2.28 21.29
N LEU A 197 4.43 1.38 20.54
CA LEU A 197 4.67 1.23 19.12
C LEU A 197 4.08 2.41 18.33
N ARG A 198 4.83 2.89 17.38
CA ARG A 198 4.32 3.80 16.36
C ARG A 198 3.76 2.98 15.21
N ILE A 199 2.44 2.92 15.14
CA ILE A 199 1.71 2.08 14.18
C ILE A 199 0.99 2.98 13.17
N ALA A 200 1.14 2.68 11.89
CA ALA A 200 0.31 3.26 10.83
C ALA A 200 -0.80 2.26 10.45
N PHE A 201 -2.04 2.71 10.50
CA PHE A 201 -3.19 1.92 10.10
C PHE A 201 -3.63 2.31 8.69
N VAL A 202 -3.84 1.32 7.85
CA VAL A 202 -4.52 1.46 6.55
C VAL A 202 -5.79 0.61 6.63
N VAL A 203 -6.94 1.24 6.50
CA VAL A 203 -8.24 0.59 6.71
C VAL A 203 -8.98 0.53 5.38
N ASP A 204 -9.27 -0.67 4.90
CA ASP A 204 -10.14 -0.85 3.73
C ASP A 204 -11.60 -0.71 4.15
N GLU A 205 -12.45 -0.16 3.24
CA GLU A 205 -13.88 0.05 3.47
C GLU A 205 -14.18 0.72 4.83
N CYS A 206 -13.41 1.75 5.19
CA CYS A 206 -13.45 2.41 6.51
C CYS A 206 -14.83 2.96 6.91
N HIS A 207 -15.76 3.09 5.96
CA HIS A 207 -17.15 3.46 6.25
C HIS A 207 -17.94 2.38 6.98
N ARG A 208 -17.37 1.15 7.07
CA ARG A 208 -17.94 0.00 7.80
C ARG A 208 -17.24 -0.26 9.14
N ALA A 209 -16.23 0.53 9.47
CA ALA A 209 -15.42 0.35 10.68
C ALA A 209 -16.03 1.06 11.90
#